data_632fe4d86ff3845af8dd58151daf3269
#
_entry.id   632fe4d86ff3845af8dd58151daf3269
#
_cell.length_a   1.000
_cell.length_b   1.000
_cell.length_c   1.000
_cell.angle_alpha   90.00
_cell.angle_beta   90.00
_cell.angle_gamma   90.00
#
_symmetry.space_group_name_H-M   'P 1'
#
loop_
_entity.id
_entity.type
_entity.pdbx_description
1 polymer ?
#
loop_
_entity_poly.entity_id
_entity_poly.type
_entity_poly.pdbx_seq_one_letter_code
_entity_poly.pdbx_strand_id
1 'polypeptide(L)'
;MFINIITPCSRPENLSKISASINIPKENYRWIVVCDSTELPNENLIPKNCEIYYHKDFSSISGNSQRNYALDLVEYGYVYFNDDDTLVHPELWENIKELDNDFISFMQVTTTGNLRLIGNRIEVGGIDSHNFLVSKELCGDSKFEKNLYHADGLFAEECYKKSKNPSHLPKVLSIYNLLR
;
A
#
# COMPACT_ATOMS: atom_id res chain seq x y z
N MET A 1 3.28 -5.01 -16.10
CA MET A 1 2.56 -4.77 -14.80
C MET A 1 2.18 -3.30 -14.69
N PHE A 2 1.02 -2.96 -14.09
CA PHE A 2 0.60 -1.60 -13.72
C PHE A 2 0.21 -1.57 -12.24
N ILE A 3 0.70 -0.59 -11.47
CA ILE A 3 0.56 -0.56 -10.00
C ILE A 3 -0.18 0.70 -9.57
N ASN A 4 -1.26 0.53 -8.82
CA ASN A 4 -1.92 1.60 -8.08
C ASN A 4 -1.31 1.67 -6.69
N ILE A 5 -0.47 2.67 -6.43
CA ILE A 5 0.08 2.94 -5.11
C ILE A 5 -0.98 3.73 -4.34
N ILE A 6 -1.42 3.22 -3.20
CA ILE A 6 -2.43 3.85 -2.35
C ILE A 6 -1.77 4.32 -1.06
N THR A 7 -1.87 5.63 -0.78
CA THR A 7 -1.34 6.24 0.44
C THR A 7 -2.46 6.90 1.24
N PRO A 8 -2.91 6.31 2.35
CA PRO A 8 -3.68 7.02 3.36
C PRO A 8 -2.78 8.07 4.01
N CYS A 9 -3.18 9.35 4.00
CA CYS A 9 -2.29 10.45 4.34
C CYS A 9 -2.82 11.29 5.51
N SER A 10 -2.05 11.30 6.59
CA SER A 10 -2.19 12.20 7.74
C SER A 10 -0.97 13.13 7.91
N ARG A 11 0.13 12.87 7.17
CA ARG A 11 1.42 13.56 7.23
C ARG A 11 1.84 14.02 5.83
N PRO A 12 1.18 15.05 5.26
CA PRO A 12 1.45 15.51 3.90
C PRO A 12 2.90 16.00 3.69
N GLU A 13 3.62 16.38 4.75
CA GLU A 13 5.04 16.76 4.72
C GLU A 13 5.96 15.62 4.27
N ASN A 14 5.52 14.37 4.37
CA ASN A 14 6.30 13.22 3.90
C ASN A 14 6.10 12.91 2.41
N LEU A 15 5.05 13.45 1.75
CA LEU A 15 4.70 13.10 0.38
C LEU A 15 5.84 13.37 -0.61
N SER A 16 6.63 14.43 -0.43
CA SER A 16 7.76 14.72 -1.31
C SER A 16 8.86 13.65 -1.22
N LYS A 17 9.10 13.08 -0.03
CA LYS A 17 10.07 11.98 0.16
C LYS A 17 9.56 10.67 -0.45
N ILE A 18 8.25 10.38 -0.27
CA ILE A 18 7.62 9.21 -0.89
C ILE A 18 7.68 9.34 -2.41
N SER A 19 7.32 10.51 -2.97
CA SER A 19 7.43 10.79 -4.40
C SER A 19 8.82 10.49 -4.96
N ALA A 20 9.86 10.94 -4.26
CA ALA A 20 11.24 10.71 -4.66
C ALA A 20 11.68 9.24 -4.56
N SER A 21 11.00 8.42 -3.76
CA SER A 21 11.29 6.99 -3.61
C SER A 21 10.62 6.11 -4.68
N ILE A 22 9.63 6.62 -5.41
CA ILE A 22 8.93 5.86 -6.45
C ILE A 22 9.84 5.73 -7.67
N ASN A 23 10.52 4.59 -7.79
CA ASN A 23 11.42 4.25 -8.90
C ASN A 23 10.75 3.40 -9.99
N ILE A 24 9.41 3.39 -10.03
CA ILE A 24 8.61 2.72 -11.05
C ILE A 24 8.48 3.64 -12.27
N PRO A 25 8.60 3.15 -13.52
CA PRO A 25 8.37 3.98 -14.72
C PRO A 25 6.99 4.63 -14.68
N LYS A 26 6.91 5.90 -15.09
CA LYS A 26 5.71 6.73 -14.95
C LYS A 26 4.46 6.11 -15.61
N GLU A 27 4.64 5.41 -16.70
CA GLU A 27 3.59 4.70 -17.45
C GLU A 27 3.12 3.41 -16.77
N ASN A 28 3.81 2.94 -15.72
CA ASN A 28 3.54 1.69 -15.02
C ASN A 28 2.93 1.87 -13.63
N TYR A 29 2.64 3.12 -13.22
CA TYR A 29 1.98 3.34 -11.94
C TYR A 29 1.01 4.53 -11.96
N ARG A 30 0.11 4.50 -11.00
CA ARG A 30 -0.75 5.59 -10.55
C ARG A 30 -0.58 5.73 -9.05
N TRP A 31 -0.37 6.95 -8.55
CA TRP A 31 -0.25 7.19 -7.12
C TRP A 31 -1.45 7.96 -6.60
N ILE A 32 -2.26 7.30 -5.79
CA ILE A 32 -3.51 7.81 -5.20
C ILE A 32 -3.23 8.12 -3.73
N VAL A 33 -3.31 9.40 -3.37
CA VAL A 33 -3.16 9.88 -1.99
C VAL A 33 -4.54 10.29 -1.48
N VAL A 34 -4.97 9.72 -0.35
CA VAL A 34 -6.25 10.08 0.28
C VAL A 34 -5.98 10.66 1.66
N CYS A 35 -6.16 11.98 1.78
CA CYS A 35 -5.93 12.70 3.02
C CYS A 35 -7.07 12.50 4.02
N ASP A 36 -6.71 12.22 5.28
CA ASP A 36 -7.61 12.21 6.43
C ASP A 36 -7.93 13.65 6.87
N SER A 37 -8.55 14.41 5.99
CA SER A 37 -8.85 15.83 6.18
C SER A 37 -10.08 16.22 5.37
N THR A 38 -10.70 17.32 5.78
CA THR A 38 -11.74 18.03 5.02
C THR A 38 -11.19 19.23 4.25
N GLU A 39 -9.92 19.57 4.50
CA GLU A 39 -9.25 20.73 3.89
C GLU A 39 -8.06 20.29 3.04
N LEU A 40 -7.77 21.06 2.00
CA LEU A 40 -6.61 20.87 1.15
C LEU A 40 -5.32 21.03 1.96
N PRO A 41 -4.37 20.07 1.91
CA PRO A 41 -3.02 20.35 2.36
C PRO A 41 -2.45 21.54 1.60
N ASN A 42 -1.45 22.18 2.17
CA ASN A 42 -0.69 23.21 1.47
C ASN A 42 -0.22 22.66 0.10
N GLU A 43 -0.61 23.31 -0.99
CA GLU A 43 -0.29 22.88 -2.37
C GLU A 43 1.22 22.64 -2.59
N ASN A 44 2.07 23.36 -1.85
CA ASN A 44 3.52 23.18 -1.91
C ASN A 44 4.01 21.82 -1.36
N LEU A 45 3.17 21.11 -0.62
CA LEU A 45 3.47 19.78 -0.09
C LEU A 45 3.00 18.66 -1.03
N ILE A 46 2.25 18.99 -2.07
CA ILE A 46 1.65 18.02 -2.99
C ILE A 46 2.60 17.77 -4.17
N PRO A 47 3.14 16.55 -4.33
CA PRO A 47 3.93 16.19 -5.50
C PRO A 47 3.09 16.18 -6.78
N LYS A 48 3.71 16.51 -7.91
CA LYS A 48 3.02 16.55 -9.23
C LYS A 48 2.67 15.15 -9.79
N ASN A 49 3.24 14.11 -9.24
CA ASN A 49 3.07 12.73 -9.69
C ASN A 49 2.05 11.93 -8.86
N CYS A 50 1.22 12.59 -8.05
CA CYS A 50 0.12 11.96 -7.33
C CYS A 50 -1.22 12.59 -7.67
N GLU A 51 -2.27 11.80 -7.52
CA GLU A 51 -3.65 12.24 -7.48
C GLU A 51 -4.07 12.37 -6.02
N ILE A 52 -4.58 13.53 -5.62
CA ILE A 52 -4.94 13.79 -4.23
C ILE A 52 -6.45 13.84 -4.04
N TYR A 53 -6.92 13.16 -3.02
CA TYR A 53 -8.32 13.08 -2.61
C TYR A 53 -8.45 13.35 -1.11
N TYR A 54 -9.68 13.62 -0.68
CA TYR A 54 -10.02 13.89 0.72
C TYR A 54 -11.12 12.95 1.15
N HIS A 55 -10.91 12.30 2.27
CA HIS A 55 -11.92 11.45 2.86
C HIS A 55 -11.74 11.42 4.37
N LYS A 56 -12.58 12.18 5.08
CA LYS A 56 -12.63 12.19 6.54
C LYS A 56 -13.73 11.27 7.03
N ASP A 57 -13.36 10.26 7.78
CA ASP A 57 -14.30 9.35 8.44
C ASP A 57 -13.91 9.23 9.92
N PHE A 58 -14.68 9.89 10.80
CA PHE A 58 -14.45 9.90 12.24
C PHE A 58 -14.68 8.55 12.92
N SER A 59 -15.32 7.59 12.24
CA SER A 59 -15.53 6.23 12.73
C SER A 59 -14.41 5.27 12.34
N SER A 60 -13.43 5.71 11.54
CA SER A 60 -12.35 4.89 11.04
C SER A 60 -11.04 5.15 11.77
N ILE A 61 -10.20 4.13 11.86
CA ILE A 61 -8.85 4.21 12.43
C ILE A 61 -7.80 3.79 11.39
N SER A 62 -6.55 4.18 11.63
CA SER A 62 -5.37 3.70 10.89
C SER A 62 -5.44 3.86 9.36
N GLY A 63 -6.23 4.81 8.86
CA GLY A 63 -6.34 5.04 7.40
C GLY A 63 -7.19 4.01 6.65
N ASN A 64 -7.97 3.17 7.34
CA ASN A 64 -8.76 2.10 6.73
C ASN A 64 -9.83 2.64 5.76
N SER A 65 -10.55 3.71 6.13
CA SER A 65 -11.55 4.32 5.25
C SER A 65 -10.92 5.01 4.03
N GLN A 66 -9.73 5.60 4.18
CA GLN A 66 -8.96 6.20 3.10
C GLN A 66 -8.50 5.14 2.10
N ARG A 67 -8.04 3.97 2.57
CA ARG A 67 -7.72 2.83 1.70
C ARG A 67 -8.95 2.32 0.97
N ASN A 68 -10.09 2.21 1.65
CA ASN A 68 -11.36 1.80 1.03
C ASN A 68 -11.82 2.78 -0.04
N TYR A 69 -11.73 4.08 0.23
CA TYR A 69 -12.05 5.12 -0.74
C TYR A 69 -11.15 5.01 -1.98
N ALA A 70 -9.84 4.83 -1.78
CA ALA A 70 -8.89 4.67 -2.89
C ALA A 70 -9.13 3.38 -3.70
N LEU A 71 -9.49 2.27 -3.05
CA LEU A 71 -9.84 1.01 -3.72
C LEU A 71 -11.02 1.16 -4.69
N ASP A 72 -11.99 2.04 -4.38
CA ASP A 72 -13.13 2.33 -5.25
C ASP A 72 -12.73 3.15 -6.50
N LEU A 73 -11.59 3.85 -6.47
CA LEU A 73 -11.03 4.60 -7.60
C LEU A 73 -10.16 3.73 -8.53
N VAL A 74 -9.78 2.53 -8.10
CA VAL A 74 -8.94 1.62 -8.88
C VAL A 74 -9.82 0.78 -9.79
N GLU A 75 -9.55 0.82 -11.09
CA GLU A 75 -10.29 0.06 -12.11
C GLU A 75 -9.58 -1.25 -12.49
N TYR A 76 -8.25 -1.24 -12.62
CA TYR A 76 -7.44 -2.38 -13.05
C TYR A 76 -6.02 -2.34 -12.48
N GLY A 77 -5.26 -3.39 -12.75
CA GLY A 77 -3.85 -3.50 -12.34
C GLY A 77 -3.70 -4.06 -10.93
N TYR A 78 -2.56 -3.80 -10.33
CA TYR A 78 -2.25 -4.21 -8.96
C TYR A 78 -2.47 -3.06 -7.99
N VAL A 79 -2.78 -3.39 -6.75
CA VAL A 79 -2.86 -2.48 -5.62
C VAL A 79 -1.66 -2.73 -4.71
N TYR A 80 -0.95 -1.66 -4.37
CA TYR A 80 0.12 -1.63 -3.38
C TYR A 80 -0.18 -0.53 -2.37
N PHE A 81 -0.30 -0.88 -1.10
CA PHE A 81 -0.50 0.09 -0.04
C PHE A 81 0.84 0.59 0.48
N ASN A 82 1.06 1.90 0.47
CA ASN A 82 2.26 2.55 0.98
C ASN A 82 1.85 3.69 1.90
N ASP A 83 1.93 3.48 3.19
CA ASP A 83 1.53 4.48 4.18
C ASP A 83 2.44 5.72 4.14
N ASP A 84 1.93 6.84 4.68
CA ASP A 84 2.60 8.15 4.65
C ASP A 84 3.85 8.26 5.53
N ASP A 85 4.24 7.18 6.22
CA ASP A 85 5.48 7.06 6.99
C ASP A 85 6.48 6.05 6.43
N THR A 86 6.25 5.56 5.21
CA THR A 86 7.09 4.54 4.56
C THR A 86 7.50 4.98 3.16
N LEU A 87 8.69 4.60 2.72
CA LEU A 87 9.19 4.79 1.35
C LEU A 87 8.94 3.53 0.52
N VAL A 88 8.72 3.72 -0.79
CA VAL A 88 8.75 2.60 -1.74
C VAL A 88 10.17 2.04 -1.78
N HIS A 89 10.30 0.73 -1.58
CA HIS A 89 11.62 0.09 -1.58
C HIS A 89 12.30 0.21 -2.96
N PRO A 90 13.58 0.59 -3.04
CA PRO A 90 14.25 0.85 -4.33
C PRO A 90 14.30 -0.37 -5.26
N GLU A 91 14.29 -1.57 -4.72
CA GLU A 91 14.31 -2.81 -5.50
C GLU A 91 12.91 -3.39 -5.79
N LEU A 92 11.81 -2.74 -5.31
CA LEU A 92 10.47 -3.30 -5.45
C LEU A 92 10.15 -3.58 -6.91
N TRP A 93 10.24 -2.56 -7.78
CA TRP A 93 9.88 -2.67 -9.19
C TRP A 93 10.64 -3.79 -9.92
N GLU A 94 11.96 -3.83 -9.78
CA GLU A 94 12.80 -4.81 -10.47
C GLU A 94 12.51 -6.26 -10.07
N ASN A 95 11.95 -6.47 -8.87
CA ASN A 95 11.63 -7.80 -8.40
C ASN A 95 10.21 -8.26 -8.73
N ILE A 96 9.30 -7.34 -9.09
CA ILE A 96 7.89 -7.68 -9.31
C ILE A 96 7.42 -7.49 -10.76
N LYS A 97 8.07 -6.65 -11.56
CA LYS A 97 7.59 -6.19 -12.88
C LYS A 97 7.26 -7.31 -13.89
N GLU A 98 7.93 -8.44 -13.80
CA GLU A 98 7.74 -9.61 -14.69
C GLU A 98 6.81 -10.67 -14.10
N LEU A 99 6.27 -10.46 -12.89
CA LEU A 99 5.37 -11.41 -12.26
C LEU A 99 3.93 -11.22 -12.75
N ASP A 100 3.22 -12.32 -12.90
CA ASP A 100 1.79 -12.38 -13.26
C ASP A 100 0.91 -12.97 -12.15
N ASN A 101 1.50 -13.13 -10.94
CA ASN A 101 0.83 -13.65 -9.77
C ASN A 101 -0.25 -12.69 -9.28
N ASP A 102 -1.43 -13.20 -8.92
CA ASP A 102 -2.57 -12.40 -8.48
C ASP A 102 -2.44 -11.85 -7.05
N PHE A 103 -1.59 -12.49 -6.22
CA PHE A 103 -1.16 -12.05 -4.89
C PHE A 103 0.35 -12.25 -4.74
N ILE A 104 1.08 -11.19 -4.39
CA ILE A 104 2.54 -11.22 -4.23
C ILE A 104 2.88 -10.67 -2.85
N SER A 105 3.55 -11.45 -2.01
CA SER A 105 4.04 -11.02 -0.70
C SER A 105 5.56 -11.04 -0.63
N PHE A 106 6.14 -10.30 0.31
CA PHE A 106 7.58 -10.22 0.50
C PHE A 106 7.94 -9.86 1.96
N MET A 107 9.24 -9.92 2.27
CA MET A 107 9.74 -9.67 3.61
C MET A 107 9.74 -8.17 3.95
N GLN A 108 9.53 -7.88 5.25
CA GLN A 108 9.58 -6.53 5.81
C GLN A 108 10.58 -6.50 6.97
N VAL A 109 11.38 -5.44 7.01
CA VAL A 109 12.32 -5.16 8.12
C VAL A 109 11.94 -3.86 8.84
N THR A 110 12.46 -3.69 10.03
CA THR A 110 12.44 -2.42 10.78
C THR A 110 13.47 -1.44 10.22
N THR A 111 13.43 -0.19 10.65
CA THR A 111 14.43 0.84 10.33
C THR A 111 15.85 0.48 10.79
N THR A 112 16.00 -0.43 11.76
CA THR A 112 17.28 -0.95 12.23
C THR A 112 17.76 -2.18 11.45
N GLY A 113 17.02 -2.61 10.41
CA GLY A 113 17.34 -3.77 9.58
C GLY A 113 16.93 -5.12 10.17
N ASN A 114 16.30 -5.16 11.35
CA ASN A 114 15.81 -6.39 11.92
C ASN A 114 14.58 -6.91 11.17
N LEU A 115 14.53 -8.21 10.89
CA LEU A 115 13.37 -8.84 10.27
C LEU A 115 12.12 -8.61 11.15
N ARG A 116 11.07 -8.03 10.55
CA ARG A 116 9.77 -7.81 11.20
C ARG A 116 8.75 -8.85 10.77
N LEU A 117 8.55 -9.00 9.47
CA LEU A 117 7.62 -9.96 8.87
C LEU A 117 8.31 -10.73 7.74
N ILE A 118 8.13 -12.03 7.70
CA ILE A 118 8.56 -12.84 6.56
C ILE A 118 7.60 -12.66 5.39
N GLY A 119 6.29 -12.46 5.66
CA GLY A 119 5.27 -12.26 4.63
C GLY A 119 4.80 -13.56 3.94
N ASN A 120 5.18 -14.73 4.47
CA ASN A 120 4.75 -16.04 3.96
C ASN A 120 3.53 -16.62 4.71
N ARG A 121 3.13 -15.96 5.81
CA ARG A 121 1.91 -16.26 6.56
C ARG A 121 0.93 -15.13 6.34
N ILE A 122 -0.09 -15.38 5.50
CA ILE A 122 -1.09 -14.38 5.13
C ILE A 122 -2.25 -14.47 6.11
N GLU A 123 -2.03 -13.91 7.28
CA GLU A 123 -2.98 -13.85 8.40
C GLU A 123 -2.67 -12.63 9.27
N VAL A 124 -3.58 -12.29 10.16
CA VAL A 124 -3.37 -11.21 11.14
C VAL A 124 -2.06 -11.44 11.93
N GLY A 125 -1.19 -10.42 11.92
CA GLY A 125 0.13 -10.45 12.56
C GLY A 125 1.24 -11.15 11.75
N GLY A 126 0.93 -11.78 10.62
CA GLY A 126 1.90 -12.38 9.69
C GLY A 126 2.15 -11.54 8.43
N ILE A 127 1.24 -10.59 8.15
CA ILE A 127 1.27 -9.68 6.99
C ILE A 127 0.97 -8.24 7.45
N ASP A 128 1.38 -7.26 6.67
CA ASP A 128 1.16 -5.83 6.88
C ASP A 128 0.82 -5.19 5.53
N SER A 129 0.13 -4.06 5.52
CA SER A 129 -0.27 -3.38 4.29
C SER A 129 0.90 -3.11 3.31
N HIS A 130 2.11 -2.90 3.82
CA HIS A 130 3.28 -2.55 3.01
C HIS A 130 4.08 -3.74 2.46
N ASN A 131 3.72 -4.98 2.75
CA ASN A 131 4.52 -6.12 2.33
C ASN A 131 3.78 -7.12 1.44
N PHE A 132 2.76 -6.65 0.73
CA PHE A 132 2.11 -7.39 -0.35
C PHE A 132 1.59 -6.48 -1.47
N LEU A 133 1.43 -7.07 -2.66
CA LEU A 133 0.64 -6.54 -3.77
C LEU A 133 -0.48 -7.53 -4.07
N VAL A 134 -1.61 -7.01 -4.51
CA VAL A 134 -2.77 -7.80 -4.90
C VAL A 134 -3.39 -7.25 -6.18
N SER A 135 -3.80 -8.11 -7.12
CA SER A 135 -4.51 -7.65 -8.32
C SER A 135 -5.85 -7.04 -7.96
N LYS A 136 -6.28 -6.01 -8.68
CA LYS A 136 -7.60 -5.40 -8.46
C LYS A 136 -8.74 -6.39 -8.68
N GLU A 137 -8.58 -7.30 -9.62
CA GLU A 137 -9.55 -8.37 -9.87
C GLU A 137 -9.72 -9.25 -8.61
N LEU A 138 -8.62 -9.61 -7.96
CA LEU A 138 -8.64 -10.43 -6.75
C LEU A 138 -9.23 -9.66 -5.55
N CYS A 139 -8.97 -8.35 -5.43
CA CYS A 139 -9.59 -7.51 -4.41
C CYS A 139 -11.12 -7.60 -4.49
N GLY A 140 -11.69 -7.49 -5.71
CA GLY A 140 -13.13 -7.45 -5.89
C GLY A 140 -13.78 -6.39 -5.00
N ASP A 141 -14.74 -6.83 -4.17
CA ASP A 141 -15.45 -5.99 -3.19
C ASP A 141 -14.84 -6.02 -1.78
N SER A 142 -13.68 -6.67 -1.60
CA SER A 142 -13.00 -6.74 -0.30
C SER A 142 -12.62 -5.34 0.19
N LYS A 143 -12.85 -5.09 1.48
CA LYS A 143 -12.61 -3.80 2.14
C LYS A 143 -11.90 -3.99 3.48
N PHE A 144 -11.17 -2.95 3.88
CA PHE A 144 -10.63 -2.86 5.24
C PHE A 144 -11.77 -2.61 6.24
N GLU A 145 -11.81 -3.39 7.31
CA GLU A 145 -12.71 -3.13 8.44
C GLU A 145 -12.33 -1.80 9.12
N LYS A 146 -13.24 -0.83 9.10
CA LYS A 146 -12.94 0.56 9.47
C LYS A 146 -12.41 0.73 10.89
N ASN A 147 -12.93 -0.07 11.85
CA ASN A 147 -12.68 0.09 13.27
C ASN A 147 -11.66 -0.89 13.84
N LEU A 148 -10.97 -1.66 12.99
CA LEU A 148 -10.01 -2.65 13.43
C LEU A 148 -8.57 -2.22 13.10
N TYR A 149 -7.68 -2.31 14.10
CA TYR A 149 -6.27 -2.00 13.93
C TYR A 149 -5.55 -2.99 13.00
N HIS A 150 -5.98 -4.26 13.01
CA HIS A 150 -5.42 -5.35 12.20
C HIS A 150 -6.23 -5.62 10.92
N ALA A 151 -6.93 -4.61 10.41
CA ALA A 151 -7.75 -4.71 9.21
C ALA A 151 -6.94 -5.06 7.94
N ASP A 152 -5.66 -4.71 7.90
CA ASP A 152 -4.72 -5.07 6.84
C ASP A 152 -4.51 -6.59 6.74
N GLY A 153 -4.31 -7.25 7.86
CA GLY A 153 -4.18 -8.70 7.91
C GLY A 153 -5.46 -9.42 7.46
N LEU A 154 -6.64 -8.95 7.90
CA LEU A 154 -7.92 -9.51 7.48
C LEU A 154 -8.19 -9.31 5.99
N PHE A 155 -7.91 -8.11 5.45
CA PHE A 155 -8.03 -7.82 4.03
C PHE A 155 -7.12 -8.72 3.20
N ALA A 156 -5.84 -8.84 3.60
CA ALA A 156 -4.87 -9.69 2.91
C ALA A 156 -5.31 -11.16 2.94
N GLU A 157 -5.76 -11.66 4.10
CA GLU A 157 -6.25 -13.03 4.26
C GLU A 157 -7.48 -13.31 3.37
N GLU A 158 -8.43 -12.37 3.31
CA GLU A 158 -9.61 -12.49 2.45
C GLU A 158 -9.23 -12.55 0.97
N CYS A 159 -8.33 -11.68 0.50
CA CYS A 159 -7.81 -11.70 -0.86
C CYS A 159 -7.05 -13.00 -1.15
N TYR A 160 -6.15 -13.40 -0.25
CA TYR A 160 -5.33 -14.60 -0.41
C TYR A 160 -6.16 -15.89 -0.53
N LYS A 161 -7.25 -16.01 0.23
CA LYS A 161 -8.19 -17.16 0.14
C LYS A 161 -8.83 -17.31 -1.25
N LYS A 162 -8.96 -16.22 -2.00
CA LYS A 162 -9.49 -16.18 -3.36
C LYS A 162 -8.41 -16.39 -4.42
N SER A 163 -7.12 -16.25 -4.05
CA SER A 163 -5.98 -16.34 -4.96
C SER A 163 -5.84 -17.72 -5.57
N LYS A 164 -5.55 -17.76 -6.87
CA LYS A 164 -5.28 -18.97 -7.64
C LYS A 164 -3.81 -19.10 -8.03
N ASN A 165 -3.06 -18.00 -7.98
CA ASN A 165 -1.66 -17.92 -8.36
C ASN A 165 -0.87 -17.03 -7.40
N PRO A 166 -0.82 -17.35 -6.09
CA PRO A 166 -0.07 -16.56 -5.13
C PRO A 166 1.44 -16.80 -5.26
N SER A 167 2.24 -15.79 -4.94
CA SER A 167 3.69 -15.89 -4.85
C SER A 167 4.21 -15.24 -3.59
N HIS A 168 5.28 -15.81 -3.04
CA HIS A 168 6.05 -15.20 -1.96
C HIS A 168 7.49 -15.01 -2.39
N LEU A 169 7.97 -13.76 -2.34
CA LEU A 169 9.36 -13.41 -2.60
C LEU A 169 10.14 -13.40 -1.29
N PRO A 170 11.13 -14.29 -1.11
CA PRO A 170 11.99 -14.30 0.09
C PRO A 170 13.04 -13.16 0.02
N LYS A 171 12.56 -11.93 -0.21
CA LYS A 171 13.36 -10.71 -0.32
C LYS A 171 12.79 -9.61 0.55
N VAL A 172 13.64 -8.78 1.13
CA VAL A 172 13.24 -7.56 1.83
C VAL A 172 12.90 -6.51 0.78
N LEU A 173 11.61 -6.19 0.66
CA LEU A 173 11.08 -5.16 -0.26
C LEU A 173 10.18 -4.15 0.46
N SER A 174 10.21 -4.14 1.80
CA SER A 174 9.49 -3.19 2.65
C SER A 174 10.29 -2.85 3.90
N ILE A 175 10.25 -1.57 4.31
CA ILE A 175 10.86 -1.07 5.54
C ILE A 175 9.76 -0.40 6.36
N TYR A 176 9.50 -0.90 7.55
CA TYR A 176 8.41 -0.43 8.42
C TYR A 176 8.69 0.94 9.04
N ASN A 177 7.76 1.88 8.91
CA ASN A 177 7.75 3.20 9.55
C ASN A 177 9.07 4.00 9.36
N LEU A 178 9.64 3.99 8.16
CA LEU A 178 10.95 4.61 7.88
C LEU A 178 10.97 6.14 8.09
N LEU A 179 9.81 6.82 8.00
CA LEU A 179 9.69 8.27 8.11
C LEU A 179 9.05 8.75 9.43
N ARG A 180 8.90 7.86 10.41
CA ARG A 180 8.47 8.23 11.76
C ARG A 180 9.58 8.79 12.60
#